data_0db2f48dea910b9decf91016792dd80f
#
_entry.id   0db2f48dea910b9decf91016792dd80f
#
_cell.length_a   1.000
_cell.length_b   1.000
_cell.length_c   1.000
_cell.angle_alpha   90.00
_cell.angle_beta   90.00
_cell.angle_gamma   90.00
#
_symmetry.space_group_name_H-M   'P 1'
#
loop_
_entity.id
_entity.type
_entity.pdbx_description
1 polymer ?
#
loop_
_entity_poly.entity_id
_entity_poly.type
_entity_poly.pdbx_seq_one_letter_code
_entity_poly.pdbx_strand_id
1 'polypeptide(L)'
;QTDYAKAEEYASKVIGSAYKLCTNYSELFMADNDENENAMQEIILPIRQDGVKTRNHGGSTYLVCGTRVAGMPRMGTTNGWSCIFARAAMVQKFFSNLEDVPMLPADVEIPTKGLDTDEQIDAFDAEYGIRTEDMIKAAGDDRALLYSGVGGGRRKIQTDAISGFTDGLSIVKWQNYRSDGKPVSHATYPDTDIPLFRLAEAYLTRAEAIFRQGGDATGDINELRKRANCTRKVQTVTEQELIDEWAREFYLEGRRRSDLVRFGMFTTNKYLWDWKGGAMNGTSVASYYNKYPIPVSDINNNRNMSQNEGYK
;
A
#
# COMPACT_ATOMS: atom_id res chain seq x y z
N GLN A 1 13.18 -7.32 -26.01
CA GLN A 1 11.79 -7.00 -26.41
C GLN A 1 10.86 -7.66 -25.42
N THR A 2 9.90 -6.91 -24.87
CA THR A 2 8.89 -7.46 -23.94
C THR A 2 7.91 -8.34 -24.72
N ASP A 3 7.73 -9.58 -24.28
CA ASP A 3 6.80 -10.53 -24.90
C ASP A 3 5.46 -10.49 -24.14
N TYR A 4 4.60 -9.57 -24.53
CA TYR A 4 3.29 -9.41 -23.88
C TYR A 4 2.37 -10.61 -24.11
N ALA A 5 2.48 -11.28 -25.26
CA ALA A 5 1.67 -12.48 -25.53
C ALA A 5 2.02 -13.62 -24.55
N LYS A 6 3.30 -13.83 -24.26
CA LYS A 6 3.71 -14.79 -23.23
C LYS A 6 3.31 -14.37 -21.84
N ALA A 7 3.41 -13.08 -21.50
CA ALA A 7 2.97 -12.58 -20.19
C ALA A 7 1.46 -12.86 -19.99
N GLU A 8 0.64 -12.60 -21.01
CA GLU A 8 -0.79 -12.92 -21.00
C GLU A 8 -1.04 -14.42 -20.86
N GLU A 9 -0.31 -15.26 -21.63
CA GLU A 9 -0.43 -16.72 -21.58
C GLU A 9 -0.14 -17.27 -20.18
N TYR A 10 0.99 -16.90 -19.59
CA TYR A 10 1.39 -17.42 -18.28
C TYR A 10 0.51 -16.88 -17.15
N ALA A 11 0.15 -15.60 -17.18
CA ALA A 11 -0.80 -15.04 -16.22
C ALA A 11 -2.16 -15.74 -16.30
N SER A 12 -2.64 -16.05 -17.51
CA SER A 12 -3.88 -16.82 -17.71
C SER A 12 -3.79 -18.24 -17.13
N LYS A 13 -2.65 -18.91 -17.23
CA LYS A 13 -2.45 -20.21 -16.61
C LYS A 13 -2.52 -20.13 -15.08
N VAL A 14 -1.95 -19.08 -14.47
CA VAL A 14 -2.03 -18.87 -13.02
C VAL A 14 -3.47 -18.57 -12.60
N ILE A 15 -4.18 -17.71 -13.31
CA ILE A 15 -5.58 -17.38 -13.03
C ILE A 15 -6.50 -18.61 -13.20
N GLY A 16 -6.22 -19.47 -14.18
CA GLY A 16 -6.95 -20.72 -14.41
C GLY A 16 -6.57 -21.88 -13.49
N SER A 17 -5.66 -21.67 -12.54
CA SER A 17 -5.21 -22.71 -11.60
C SER A 17 -6.17 -22.86 -10.39
N ALA A 18 -5.72 -23.54 -9.33
CA ALA A 18 -6.52 -23.71 -8.12
C ALA A 18 -6.61 -22.46 -7.22
N TYR A 19 -5.76 -21.46 -7.47
CA TYR A 19 -5.79 -20.21 -6.69
C TYR A 19 -7.07 -19.41 -6.91
N LYS A 20 -7.53 -18.71 -5.88
CA LYS A 20 -8.71 -17.83 -5.91
C LYS A 20 -8.41 -16.54 -5.20
N LEU A 21 -9.07 -15.45 -5.60
CA LEU A 21 -8.97 -14.18 -4.90
C LEU A 21 -9.54 -14.31 -3.47
N CYS A 22 -8.83 -13.78 -2.51
CA CYS A 22 -9.30 -13.64 -1.14
C CYS A 22 -10.53 -12.72 -1.11
N THR A 23 -11.63 -13.18 -0.56
CA THR A 23 -12.91 -12.44 -0.60
C THR A 23 -12.92 -11.24 0.35
N ASN A 24 -12.04 -11.23 1.36
CA ASN A 24 -11.83 -10.11 2.27
C ASN A 24 -10.38 -9.62 2.13
N TYR A 25 -10.19 -8.49 1.47
CA TYR A 25 -8.87 -7.94 1.17
C TYR A 25 -7.96 -7.78 2.38
N SER A 26 -8.51 -7.38 3.55
CA SER A 26 -7.71 -7.15 4.75
C SER A 26 -7.08 -8.42 5.31
N GLU A 27 -7.71 -9.59 5.13
CA GLU A 27 -7.19 -10.87 5.64
C GLU A 27 -5.85 -11.27 5.02
N LEU A 28 -5.53 -10.78 3.82
CA LEU A 28 -4.21 -10.97 3.20
C LEU A 28 -3.05 -10.41 4.02
N PHE A 29 -3.32 -9.49 4.94
CA PHE A 29 -2.33 -8.72 5.70
C PHE A 29 -2.52 -8.81 7.21
N MET A 30 -3.26 -9.83 7.68
CA MET A 30 -3.48 -10.15 9.09
C MET A 30 -2.51 -11.23 9.57
N ALA A 31 -2.40 -11.37 10.90
CA ALA A 31 -1.41 -12.22 11.55
C ALA A 31 -1.53 -13.73 11.25
N ASP A 32 -2.70 -14.16 10.80
CA ASP A 32 -3.01 -15.53 10.45
C ASP A 32 -3.17 -15.76 8.93
N ASN A 33 -2.59 -14.91 8.11
CA ASN A 33 -2.71 -15.02 6.65
C ASN A 33 -2.07 -16.29 6.06
N ASP A 34 -1.29 -17.03 6.85
CA ASP A 34 -0.74 -18.35 6.54
C ASP A 34 -1.56 -19.53 7.12
N GLU A 35 -2.58 -19.24 7.91
CA GLU A 35 -3.51 -20.24 8.49
C GLU A 35 -4.96 -20.03 8.00
N ASN A 36 -5.33 -18.81 7.62
CA ASN A 36 -6.64 -18.47 7.10
C ASN A 36 -6.80 -18.97 5.66
N GLU A 37 -7.72 -19.93 5.44
CA GLU A 37 -7.96 -20.54 4.13
C GLU A 37 -8.33 -19.53 3.05
N ASN A 38 -9.06 -18.44 3.42
CA ASN A 38 -9.44 -17.39 2.48
C ASN A 38 -8.24 -16.56 2.02
N ALA A 39 -7.27 -16.28 2.89
CA ALA A 39 -6.03 -15.61 2.52
C ALA A 39 -5.08 -16.54 1.76
N MET A 40 -4.89 -17.76 2.25
CA MET A 40 -4.00 -18.78 1.67
C MET A 40 -4.36 -19.12 0.23
N GLN A 41 -5.64 -19.09 -0.14
CA GLN A 41 -6.05 -19.40 -1.52
C GLN A 41 -5.58 -18.36 -2.55
N GLU A 42 -5.23 -17.12 -2.12
CA GLU A 42 -4.69 -16.08 -3.00
C GLU A 42 -3.16 -16.01 -2.95
N ILE A 43 -2.54 -16.29 -1.79
CA ILE A 43 -1.09 -16.16 -1.60
C ILE A 43 -0.36 -17.32 -2.26
N ILE A 44 0.45 -17.01 -3.28
CA ILE A 44 1.20 -18.00 -4.07
C ILE A 44 2.56 -18.29 -3.42
N LEU A 45 3.26 -17.24 -3.01
CA LEU A 45 4.57 -17.34 -2.37
C LEU A 45 4.69 -16.31 -1.24
N PRO A 46 4.60 -16.75 0.02
CA PRO A 46 4.84 -15.88 1.15
C PRO A 46 6.32 -15.84 1.56
N ILE A 47 6.75 -14.71 2.14
CA ILE A 47 7.92 -14.66 3.00
C ILE A 47 7.42 -14.89 4.42
N ARG A 48 7.78 -16.02 5.01
CA ARG A 48 7.30 -16.44 6.32
C ARG A 48 7.82 -15.53 7.43
N GLN A 49 6.90 -15.10 8.28
CA GLN A 49 7.17 -14.33 9.48
C GLN A 49 6.53 -15.01 10.69
N ASP A 50 7.15 -14.84 11.85
CA ASP A 50 6.63 -15.36 13.10
C ASP A 50 7.24 -14.54 14.25
N GLY A 51 6.43 -14.13 15.17
CA GLY A 51 6.83 -13.26 16.28
C GLY A 51 7.81 -13.90 17.25
N VAL A 52 8.06 -15.22 17.16
CA VAL A 52 8.95 -15.98 18.05
C VAL A 52 10.26 -16.36 17.35
N LYS A 53 10.20 -16.95 16.17
CA LYS A 53 11.38 -17.50 15.48
C LYS A 53 12.07 -16.48 14.59
N THR A 54 11.35 -15.79 13.73
CA THR A 54 11.93 -14.77 12.84
C THR A 54 12.22 -13.46 13.57
N ARG A 55 11.45 -13.10 14.55
CA ARG A 55 11.60 -12.04 15.55
C ARG A 55 12.61 -10.94 15.21
N ASN A 56 12.33 -10.17 14.20
CA ASN A 56 13.17 -9.06 13.78
C ASN A 56 12.33 -7.79 13.51
N HIS A 57 12.98 -6.63 13.44
CA HIS A 57 12.32 -5.35 13.14
C HIS A 57 12.21 -5.07 11.62
N GLY A 58 12.51 -6.03 10.77
CA GLY A 58 12.28 -5.97 9.33
C GLY A 58 10.92 -6.53 8.93
N GLY A 59 10.68 -6.59 7.61
CA GLY A 59 9.49 -7.23 7.06
C GLY A 59 8.19 -6.67 7.60
N SER A 60 7.29 -7.56 8.04
CA SER A 60 5.96 -7.18 8.52
C SER A 60 6.01 -6.31 9.78
N THR A 61 6.98 -6.49 10.68
CA THR A 61 7.17 -5.62 11.85
C THR A 61 7.33 -4.16 11.43
N TYR A 62 8.19 -3.89 10.45
CA TYR A 62 8.37 -2.53 9.94
C TYR A 62 7.08 -1.98 9.32
N LEU A 63 6.36 -2.78 8.55
CA LEU A 63 5.12 -2.36 7.89
C LEU A 63 4.01 -2.05 8.90
N VAL A 64 3.84 -2.86 9.95
CA VAL A 64 2.83 -2.63 10.99
C VAL A 64 3.23 -1.47 11.90
N CYS A 65 4.43 -1.51 12.47
CA CYS A 65 4.88 -0.48 13.42
C CYS A 65 5.17 0.87 12.74
N GLY A 66 5.62 0.86 11.49
CA GLY A 66 5.95 2.07 10.74
C GLY A 66 4.74 2.92 10.40
N THR A 67 3.58 2.31 10.24
CA THR A 67 2.32 3.03 9.94
C THR A 67 1.58 3.47 11.19
N ARG A 68 1.85 2.87 12.35
CA ARG A 68 1.17 3.18 13.60
C ARG A 68 1.71 4.46 14.24
N VAL A 69 0.82 5.38 14.59
CA VAL A 69 1.10 6.58 15.40
C VAL A 69 0.56 6.42 16.80
N ALA A 70 1.10 7.20 17.75
CA ALA A 70 0.57 7.25 19.11
C ALA A 70 -0.90 7.67 19.11
N GLY A 71 -1.73 7.01 19.92
CA GLY A 71 -3.16 7.26 20.01
C GLY A 71 -4.02 6.75 18.84
N MET A 72 -3.44 6.17 17.83
CA MET A 72 -4.15 5.42 16.81
C MET A 72 -4.58 4.06 17.37
N PRO A 73 -5.73 3.49 16.95
CA PRO A 73 -6.11 2.14 17.34
C PRO A 73 -4.95 1.16 17.18
N ARG A 74 -4.80 0.24 18.12
CA ARG A 74 -3.71 -0.74 18.09
C ARG A 74 -3.85 -1.62 16.87
N MET A 75 -2.76 -1.79 16.14
CA MET A 75 -2.71 -2.67 14.97
C MET A 75 -2.14 -4.06 15.34
N GLY A 76 -2.44 -4.53 16.57
CA GLY A 76 -1.93 -5.78 17.11
C GLY A 76 -0.46 -5.73 17.57
N THR A 77 0.13 -4.54 17.70
CA THR A 77 1.47 -4.35 18.22
C THR A 77 1.50 -3.31 19.33
N THR A 78 2.42 -3.49 20.30
CA THR A 78 2.64 -2.53 21.39
C THR A 78 3.41 -1.29 20.96
N ASN A 79 4.13 -1.35 19.83
CA ASN A 79 4.99 -0.27 19.33
C ASN A 79 4.38 0.42 18.11
N GLY A 80 4.67 1.72 17.96
CA GLY A 80 4.42 2.50 16.77
C GLY A 80 5.63 3.38 16.46
N TRP A 81 6.03 3.45 15.18
CA TRP A 81 7.21 4.22 14.76
C TRP A 81 6.84 5.50 14.03
N SER A 82 5.59 5.66 13.63
CA SER A 82 5.05 6.88 13.02
C SER A 82 5.89 7.37 11.83
N CYS A 83 6.29 6.50 10.92
CA CYS A 83 7.24 6.84 9.86
C CYS A 83 6.71 6.57 8.43
N ILE A 84 5.51 6.01 8.27
CA ILE A 84 4.92 5.72 6.95
C ILE A 84 3.51 6.29 6.90
N PHE A 85 3.27 7.21 5.95
CA PHE A 85 1.98 7.89 5.76
C PHE A 85 1.60 7.96 4.29
N ALA A 86 0.28 7.87 4.02
CA ALA A 86 -0.28 8.13 2.71
C ALA A 86 -0.50 9.63 2.51
N ARG A 87 0.16 10.21 1.52
CA ARG A 87 -0.04 11.61 1.10
C ARG A 87 -1.01 11.72 -0.06
N ALA A 88 -1.32 12.92 -0.49
CA ALA A 88 -2.33 13.24 -1.50
C ALA A 88 -2.28 12.31 -2.73
N ALA A 89 -1.12 12.08 -3.31
CA ALA A 89 -0.96 11.24 -4.50
C ALA A 89 -1.42 9.78 -4.29
N MET A 90 -1.34 9.24 -3.07
CA MET A 90 -1.87 7.90 -2.74
C MET A 90 -3.36 7.98 -2.38
N VAL A 91 -3.75 8.95 -1.57
CA VAL A 91 -5.15 9.14 -1.16
C VAL A 91 -6.07 9.33 -2.37
N GLN A 92 -5.62 10.09 -3.38
CA GLN A 92 -6.34 10.31 -4.64
C GLN A 92 -6.55 9.04 -5.48
N LYS A 93 -5.91 7.91 -5.15
CA LYS A 93 -6.24 6.63 -5.81
C LYS A 93 -7.60 6.10 -5.35
N PHE A 94 -8.02 6.45 -4.15
CA PHE A 94 -9.31 6.08 -3.57
C PHE A 94 -10.35 7.19 -3.63
N PHE A 95 -9.93 8.45 -3.53
CA PHE A 95 -10.82 9.61 -3.51
C PHE A 95 -10.52 10.51 -4.71
N SER A 96 -11.49 10.67 -5.59
CA SER A 96 -11.34 11.59 -6.75
C SER A 96 -11.21 13.05 -6.32
N ASN A 97 -11.87 13.40 -5.22
CA ASN A 97 -11.74 14.70 -4.57
C ASN A 97 -11.26 14.51 -3.13
N LEU A 98 -10.21 15.20 -2.72
CA LEU A 98 -9.67 15.11 -1.36
C LEU A 98 -10.62 15.68 -0.29
N GLU A 99 -11.59 16.51 -0.69
CA GLU A 99 -12.63 17.01 0.21
C GLU A 99 -13.62 15.92 0.65
N ASP A 100 -13.71 14.82 -0.10
CA ASP A 100 -14.57 13.68 0.25
C ASP A 100 -13.93 12.73 1.28
N VAL A 101 -12.67 12.96 1.65
CA VAL A 101 -11.96 12.16 2.65
C VAL A 101 -12.52 12.48 4.04
N PRO A 102 -12.99 11.47 4.80
CA PRO A 102 -13.41 11.70 6.19
C PRO A 102 -12.26 12.26 7.03
N MET A 103 -12.38 13.52 7.44
CA MET A 103 -11.38 14.25 8.22
C MET A 103 -12.07 14.97 9.38
N LEU A 104 -11.33 15.21 10.46
CA LEU A 104 -11.82 16.03 11.54
C LEU A 104 -12.17 17.43 11.00
N PRO A 105 -13.43 17.91 11.17
CA PRO A 105 -13.85 19.23 10.72
C PRO A 105 -12.92 20.35 11.25
N ALA A 106 -12.68 21.36 10.43
CA ALA A 106 -11.68 22.40 10.72
C ALA A 106 -11.99 23.22 11.97
N ASP A 107 -13.26 23.36 12.30
CA ASP A 107 -13.81 24.10 13.46
C ASP A 107 -13.85 23.29 14.75
N VAL A 108 -13.58 21.97 14.69
CA VAL A 108 -13.53 21.11 15.89
C VAL A 108 -12.13 21.18 16.49
N GLU A 109 -12.06 21.54 17.76
CA GLU A 109 -10.79 21.55 18.50
C GLU A 109 -10.50 20.16 19.07
N ILE A 110 -9.24 19.73 18.96
CA ILE A 110 -8.76 18.51 19.61
C ILE A 110 -8.57 18.81 21.10
N PRO A 111 -9.26 18.09 22.03
CA PRO A 111 -9.12 18.32 23.44
C PRO A 111 -7.66 18.15 23.90
N THR A 112 -7.19 19.05 24.77
CA THR A 112 -5.86 18.97 25.38
C THR A 112 -5.76 17.94 26.51
N LYS A 113 -6.89 17.40 26.96
CA LYS A 113 -7.03 16.37 27.99
C LYS A 113 -8.16 15.42 27.62
N GLY A 114 -8.11 14.18 28.12
CA GLY A 114 -9.14 13.18 27.86
C GLY A 114 -8.97 12.43 26.54
N LEU A 115 -7.81 12.53 25.91
CA LEU A 115 -7.38 11.70 24.77
C LEU A 115 -6.05 11.01 25.11
N ASP A 116 -6.00 10.39 26.29
CA ASP A 116 -4.78 9.80 26.84
C ASP A 116 -4.68 8.30 26.54
N THR A 117 -5.78 7.66 26.15
CA THR A 117 -5.83 6.23 25.79
C THR A 117 -6.33 6.03 24.37
N ASP A 118 -5.98 4.88 23.77
CA ASP A 118 -6.46 4.49 22.44
C ASP A 118 -7.99 4.45 22.38
N GLU A 119 -8.65 3.99 23.45
CA GLU A 119 -10.12 3.91 23.54
C GLU A 119 -10.78 5.31 23.57
N GLN A 120 -10.18 6.27 24.25
CA GLN A 120 -10.67 7.66 24.28
C GLN A 120 -10.53 8.32 22.92
N ILE A 121 -9.42 8.07 22.21
CA ILE A 121 -9.18 8.58 20.88
C ILE A 121 -10.14 7.93 19.87
N ASP A 122 -10.31 6.61 19.94
CA ASP A 122 -11.25 5.90 19.06
C ASP A 122 -12.70 6.38 19.26
N ALA A 123 -13.11 6.62 20.51
CA ALA A 123 -14.43 7.19 20.79
C ALA A 123 -14.61 8.61 20.23
N PHE A 124 -13.58 9.46 20.34
CA PHE A 124 -13.59 10.79 19.76
C PHE A 124 -13.64 10.74 18.22
N ASP A 125 -12.80 9.91 17.61
CA ASP A 125 -12.74 9.75 16.15
C ASP A 125 -14.07 9.18 15.61
N ALA A 126 -14.70 8.25 16.36
CA ALA A 126 -15.99 7.66 16.00
C ALA A 126 -17.13 8.69 15.94
N GLU A 127 -17.10 9.72 16.78
CA GLU A 127 -18.09 10.80 16.79
C GLU A 127 -18.09 11.59 15.47
N TYR A 128 -16.93 11.70 14.83
CA TYR A 128 -16.75 12.48 13.61
C TYR A 128 -16.65 11.63 12.32
N GLY A 129 -16.79 10.31 12.41
CA GLY A 129 -16.76 9.42 11.24
C GLY A 129 -15.42 9.35 10.53
N ILE A 130 -14.32 9.32 11.29
CA ILE A 130 -12.94 9.33 10.75
C ILE A 130 -12.18 8.01 10.95
N ARG A 131 -12.89 6.95 11.33
CA ARG A 131 -12.35 5.59 11.44
C ARG A 131 -12.13 4.95 10.07
N THR A 132 -11.42 3.82 10.06
CA THR A 132 -11.12 3.08 8.82
C THR A 132 -12.40 2.63 8.09
N GLU A 133 -13.45 2.23 8.81
CA GLU A 133 -14.73 1.85 8.23
C GLU A 133 -15.41 3.02 7.50
N ASP A 134 -15.32 4.22 8.06
CA ASP A 134 -15.83 5.43 7.41
C ASP A 134 -15.02 5.79 6.18
N MET A 135 -13.70 5.55 6.21
CA MET A 135 -12.80 5.71 5.09
C MET A 135 -13.15 4.76 3.93
N ILE A 136 -13.32 3.47 4.21
CA ILE A 136 -13.74 2.44 3.25
C ILE A 136 -15.09 2.80 2.63
N LYS A 137 -16.06 3.16 3.47
CA LYS A 137 -17.41 3.55 3.04
C LYS A 137 -17.38 4.78 2.12
N ALA A 138 -16.64 5.82 2.49
CA ALA A 138 -16.53 7.04 1.70
C ALA A 138 -15.77 6.81 0.38
N ALA A 139 -14.73 5.98 0.39
CA ALA A 139 -13.99 5.59 -0.81
C ALA A 139 -14.81 4.67 -1.74
N GLY A 140 -15.77 3.89 -1.17
CA GLY A 140 -16.45 2.82 -1.88
C GLY A 140 -15.51 1.75 -2.41
N ASP A 141 -14.46 1.39 -1.62
CA ASP A 141 -13.43 0.43 -2.00
C ASP A 141 -12.77 -0.14 -0.71
N ASP A 142 -12.90 -1.43 -0.47
CA ASP A 142 -12.39 -2.11 0.74
C ASP A 142 -10.85 -2.02 0.88
N ARG A 143 -10.16 -1.65 -0.19
CA ARG A 143 -8.71 -1.45 -0.17
C ARG A 143 -8.30 -0.09 0.39
N ALA A 144 -9.24 0.82 0.66
CA ALA A 144 -8.97 2.13 1.27
C ALA A 144 -8.69 2.00 2.78
N LEU A 145 -7.71 1.17 3.15
CA LEU A 145 -7.31 0.89 4.53
C LEU A 145 -6.47 2.05 5.08
N LEU A 146 -7.12 3.20 5.22
CA LEU A 146 -6.55 4.46 5.69
C LEU A 146 -7.20 4.88 7.01
N TYR A 147 -6.49 5.72 7.78
CA TYR A 147 -6.96 6.29 9.03
C TYR A 147 -6.57 7.76 9.14
N SER A 148 -7.53 8.63 9.39
CA SER A 148 -7.34 10.08 9.50
C SER A 148 -7.55 10.63 10.91
N GLY A 149 -7.74 9.75 11.90
CA GLY A 149 -8.04 10.11 13.28
C GLY A 149 -6.98 10.97 13.96
N VAL A 150 -7.35 11.53 15.11
CA VAL A 150 -6.56 12.55 15.83
C VAL A 150 -5.34 12.00 16.57
N GLY A 151 -5.12 10.69 16.56
CA GLY A 151 -3.88 10.13 17.12
C GLY A 151 -2.65 10.81 16.50
N GLY A 152 -1.85 11.48 17.34
CA GLY A 152 -0.72 12.32 16.90
C GLY A 152 -1.10 13.71 16.38
N GLY A 153 -2.35 14.16 16.55
CA GLY A 153 -2.83 15.50 16.21
C GLY A 153 -3.58 15.56 14.87
N ARG A 154 -4.04 16.75 14.50
CA ARG A 154 -4.80 16.98 13.26
C ARG A 154 -4.00 16.61 12.03
N ARG A 155 -4.58 15.78 11.17
CA ARG A 155 -3.95 15.31 9.94
C ARG A 155 -4.02 16.32 8.81
N LYS A 156 -3.00 16.30 7.95
CA LYS A 156 -2.94 17.05 6.70
C LYS A 156 -2.61 16.10 5.56
N ILE A 157 -3.48 16.01 4.56
CA ILE A 157 -3.26 15.16 3.38
C ILE A 157 -2.24 15.80 2.46
N GLN A 158 -2.39 17.10 2.20
CA GLN A 158 -1.45 17.92 1.43
C GLN A 158 -0.52 18.66 2.38
N THR A 159 0.73 18.81 1.99
CA THR A 159 1.71 19.59 2.73
C THR A 159 2.44 20.54 1.80
N ASP A 160 2.49 21.80 2.20
CA ASP A 160 3.25 22.88 1.56
C ASP A 160 4.71 22.94 2.04
N ALA A 161 5.06 22.15 3.05
CA ALA A 161 6.40 22.05 3.59
C ALA A 161 6.75 20.59 3.93
N ILE A 162 8.03 20.21 3.78
CA ILE A 162 8.53 18.86 4.17
C ILE A 162 8.75 18.75 5.70
N SER A 163 8.33 19.74 6.46
CA SER A 163 8.58 19.82 7.91
C SER A 163 7.69 18.92 8.74
N GLY A 164 6.52 18.54 8.25
CA GLY A 164 5.59 17.67 8.96
C GLY A 164 5.94 16.20 8.77
N PHE A 165 6.69 15.59 9.70
CA PHE A 165 7.06 14.16 9.60
C PHE A 165 5.83 13.25 9.62
N THR A 166 4.77 13.65 10.33
CA THR A 166 3.51 12.92 10.48
C THR A 166 2.40 13.39 9.54
N ASP A 167 2.69 14.25 8.56
CA ASP A 167 1.71 14.66 7.57
C ASP A 167 1.31 13.49 6.65
N GLY A 168 0.04 13.40 6.33
CA GLY A 168 -0.58 12.31 5.60
C GLY A 168 -1.55 11.52 6.46
N LEU A 169 -2.18 10.51 5.87
CA LEU A 169 -3.05 9.57 6.57
C LEU A 169 -2.25 8.35 7.03
N SER A 170 -2.57 7.82 8.20
CA SER A 170 -2.02 6.54 8.61
C SER A 170 -2.59 5.42 7.73
N ILE A 171 -1.84 4.32 7.59
CA ILE A 171 -2.22 3.18 6.76
C ILE A 171 -2.43 2.00 7.70
N VAL A 172 -3.60 1.37 7.63
CA VAL A 172 -4.00 0.26 8.48
C VAL A 172 -4.08 -1.07 7.71
N LYS A 173 -3.35 -1.15 6.60
CA LYS A 173 -3.34 -2.33 5.75
C LYS A 173 -2.71 -3.54 6.44
N TRP A 174 -1.52 -3.38 6.99
CA TRP A 174 -0.77 -4.43 7.67
C TRP A 174 -1.12 -4.44 9.16
N GLN A 175 -1.53 -5.59 9.68
CA GLN A 175 -1.99 -5.74 11.05
C GLN A 175 -1.40 -7.00 11.67
N ASN A 176 -1.20 -6.96 12.99
CA ASN A 176 -0.86 -8.13 13.80
C ASN A 176 -2.08 -8.60 14.61
N TYR A 177 -3.28 -8.47 14.06
CA TYR A 177 -4.48 -9.13 14.55
C TYR A 177 -4.76 -10.38 13.71
N ARG A 178 -5.33 -11.39 14.34
CA ARG A 178 -5.81 -12.58 13.65
C ARG A 178 -7.29 -12.39 13.28
N SER A 179 -7.67 -12.90 12.11
CA SER A 179 -9.06 -12.87 11.64
C SER A 179 -9.99 -13.72 12.51
N ASP A 180 -9.45 -14.75 13.18
CA ASP A 180 -10.19 -15.64 14.09
C ASP A 180 -10.28 -15.10 15.54
N GLY A 181 -9.74 -13.93 15.83
CA GLY A 181 -9.75 -13.28 17.14
C GLY A 181 -8.87 -13.92 18.21
N LYS A 182 -8.09 -14.96 17.87
CA LYS A 182 -7.13 -15.58 18.79
C LYS A 182 -5.92 -14.69 19.07
N PRO A 183 -5.19 -14.93 20.16
CA PRO A 183 -3.95 -14.22 20.43
C PRO A 183 -2.88 -14.48 19.36
N VAL A 184 -2.06 -13.47 19.09
CA VAL A 184 -0.83 -13.59 18.30
C VAL A 184 0.32 -14.15 19.14
N SER A 185 1.38 -14.63 18.48
CA SER A 185 2.52 -15.23 19.17
C SER A 185 3.35 -14.24 19.97
N HIS A 186 3.39 -12.96 19.54
CA HIS A 186 4.17 -11.91 20.19
C HIS A 186 3.54 -10.52 19.97
N ALA A 187 3.51 -9.70 21.03
CA ALA A 187 2.90 -8.38 21.01
C ALA A 187 3.68 -7.32 20.21
N THR A 188 4.96 -7.54 19.93
CA THR A 188 5.83 -6.57 19.26
C THR A 188 6.23 -7.04 17.86
N TYR A 189 6.48 -8.32 17.68
CA TYR A 189 6.93 -8.90 16.42
C TYR A 189 5.76 -9.60 15.73
N PRO A 190 5.27 -9.07 14.60
CA PRO A 190 4.12 -9.64 13.91
C PRO A 190 4.34 -11.06 13.39
N ASP A 191 3.25 -11.83 13.40
CA ASP A 191 3.16 -13.13 12.76
C ASP A 191 2.86 -13.02 11.26
N THR A 192 2.38 -11.86 10.81
CA THR A 192 1.89 -11.63 9.45
C THR A 192 2.94 -11.95 8.39
N ASP A 193 2.71 -12.96 7.57
CA ASP A 193 3.53 -13.28 6.42
C ASP A 193 3.46 -12.17 5.35
N ILE A 194 4.53 -12.02 4.58
CA ILE A 194 4.57 -11.04 3.48
C ILE A 194 4.26 -11.79 2.17
N PRO A 195 3.10 -11.55 1.53
CA PRO A 195 2.80 -12.08 0.22
C PRO A 195 3.76 -11.52 -0.84
N LEU A 196 4.78 -12.30 -1.22
CA LEU A 196 5.70 -11.90 -2.28
C LEU A 196 5.04 -12.00 -3.65
N PHE A 197 4.30 -13.09 -3.89
CA PHE A 197 3.44 -13.28 -5.06
C PHE A 197 2.04 -13.70 -4.62
N ARG A 198 1.02 -13.07 -5.19
CA ARG A 198 -0.39 -13.40 -4.97
C ARG A 198 -1.20 -13.28 -6.27
N LEU A 199 -2.34 -13.94 -6.33
CA LEU A 199 -3.14 -14.10 -7.55
C LEU A 199 -3.53 -12.75 -8.20
N ALA A 200 -3.80 -11.71 -7.41
CA ALA A 200 -4.12 -10.39 -7.96
C ALA A 200 -3.01 -9.82 -8.86
N GLU A 201 -1.75 -10.21 -8.65
CA GLU A 201 -0.65 -9.84 -9.55
C GLU A 201 -0.81 -10.47 -10.93
N ALA A 202 -1.28 -11.72 -11.00
CA ALA A 202 -1.55 -12.36 -12.28
C ALA A 202 -2.67 -11.65 -13.06
N TYR A 203 -3.74 -11.21 -12.37
CA TYR A 203 -4.80 -10.41 -12.99
C TYR A 203 -4.27 -9.10 -13.56
N LEU A 204 -3.51 -8.31 -12.79
CA LEU A 204 -2.97 -7.03 -13.28
C LEU A 204 -1.88 -7.23 -14.34
N THR A 205 -1.09 -8.29 -14.25
CA THR A 205 -0.11 -8.65 -15.30
C THR A 205 -0.81 -8.99 -16.61
N ARG A 206 -1.90 -9.77 -16.56
CA ARG A 206 -2.69 -10.08 -17.75
C ARG A 206 -3.39 -8.83 -18.31
N ALA A 207 -4.01 -8.02 -17.45
CA ALA A 207 -4.61 -6.76 -17.85
C ALA A 207 -3.60 -5.85 -18.57
N GLU A 208 -2.42 -5.68 -18.02
CA GLU A 208 -1.37 -4.87 -18.65
C GLU A 208 -0.90 -5.47 -19.97
N ALA A 209 -0.71 -6.79 -20.05
CA ALA A 209 -0.30 -7.47 -21.27
C ALA A 209 -1.35 -7.32 -22.39
N ILE A 210 -2.63 -7.51 -22.08
CA ILE A 210 -3.75 -7.31 -23.01
C ILE A 210 -3.79 -5.86 -23.49
N PHE A 211 -3.72 -4.89 -22.56
CA PHE A 211 -3.72 -3.46 -22.89
C PHE A 211 -2.55 -3.08 -23.83
N ARG A 212 -1.34 -3.56 -23.55
CA ARG A 212 -0.15 -3.30 -24.37
C ARG A 212 -0.24 -3.90 -25.78
N GLN A 213 -1.11 -4.87 -26.00
CA GLN A 213 -1.43 -5.47 -27.29
C GLN A 213 -2.65 -4.80 -27.97
N GLY A 214 -3.25 -3.77 -27.35
CA GLY A 214 -4.42 -3.06 -27.88
C GLY A 214 -5.74 -3.77 -27.62
N GLY A 215 -5.76 -4.76 -26.72
CA GLY A 215 -6.96 -5.48 -26.31
C GLY A 215 -7.71 -4.79 -25.16
N ASP A 216 -8.88 -5.35 -24.81
CA ASP A 216 -9.72 -4.87 -23.70
C ASP A 216 -9.34 -5.58 -22.39
N ALA A 217 -8.77 -4.82 -21.46
CA ALA A 217 -8.36 -5.28 -20.13
C ALA A 217 -9.39 -5.00 -19.02
N THR A 218 -10.60 -4.53 -19.35
CA THR A 218 -11.60 -4.12 -18.35
C THR A 218 -12.05 -5.28 -17.46
N GLY A 219 -12.10 -6.50 -17.99
CA GLY A 219 -12.54 -7.69 -17.26
C GLY A 219 -11.69 -7.97 -16.05
N ASP A 220 -10.37 -7.99 -16.20
CA ASP A 220 -9.43 -8.30 -15.12
C ASP A 220 -9.43 -7.24 -14.02
N ILE A 221 -9.45 -5.97 -14.41
CA ILE A 221 -9.51 -4.86 -13.44
C ILE A 221 -10.84 -4.91 -12.67
N ASN A 222 -11.95 -5.12 -13.35
CA ASN A 222 -13.27 -5.17 -12.73
C ASN A 222 -13.44 -6.40 -11.83
N GLU A 223 -12.74 -7.50 -12.08
CA GLU A 223 -12.74 -8.67 -11.15
C GLU A 223 -12.06 -8.33 -9.83
N LEU A 224 -10.92 -7.64 -9.85
CA LEU A 224 -10.27 -7.15 -8.63
C LEU A 224 -11.13 -6.12 -7.90
N ARG A 225 -11.78 -5.21 -8.63
CA ARG A 225 -12.69 -4.22 -8.04
C ARG A 225 -13.92 -4.86 -7.42
N LYS A 226 -14.47 -5.90 -8.05
CA LYS A 226 -15.57 -6.68 -7.51
C LYS A 226 -15.16 -7.36 -6.18
N ARG A 227 -13.98 -7.98 -6.13
CA ARG A 227 -13.43 -8.58 -4.92
C ARG A 227 -13.32 -7.55 -3.79
N ALA A 228 -12.92 -6.32 -4.12
CA ALA A 228 -12.75 -5.22 -3.17
C ALA A 228 -14.04 -4.43 -2.91
N ASN A 229 -15.22 -4.95 -3.28
CA ASN A 229 -16.50 -4.25 -3.18
C ASN A 229 -16.46 -2.81 -3.73
N CYS A 230 -15.57 -2.55 -4.71
CA CYS A 230 -15.38 -1.23 -5.26
C CYS A 230 -16.62 -0.80 -6.06
N THR A 231 -17.20 0.33 -5.69
CA THR A 231 -18.42 0.86 -6.32
C THR A 231 -18.17 1.40 -7.74
N ARG A 232 -16.90 1.67 -8.08
CA ARG A 232 -16.48 2.23 -9.36
C ARG A 232 -16.00 1.13 -10.29
N LYS A 233 -16.72 0.89 -11.39
CA LYS A 233 -16.28 -0.01 -12.46
C LYS A 233 -15.51 0.78 -13.53
N VAL A 234 -14.46 0.18 -14.07
CA VAL A 234 -13.78 0.72 -15.23
C VAL A 234 -14.57 0.36 -16.49
N GLN A 235 -14.78 1.36 -17.36
CA GLN A 235 -15.47 1.18 -18.66
C GLN A 235 -14.47 1.14 -19.81
N THR A 236 -13.35 1.82 -19.65
CA THR A 236 -12.27 1.86 -20.63
C THR A 236 -10.95 1.94 -19.87
N VAL A 237 -10.03 1.06 -20.22
CA VAL A 237 -8.71 1.03 -19.59
C VAL A 237 -7.79 2.01 -20.30
N THR A 238 -7.18 2.91 -19.52
CA THR A 238 -6.08 3.77 -19.95
C THR A 238 -4.79 3.37 -19.23
N GLU A 239 -3.65 3.85 -19.73
CA GLU A 239 -2.36 3.62 -19.05
C GLU A 239 -2.35 4.17 -17.62
N GLN A 240 -3.04 5.32 -17.40
CA GLN A 240 -3.22 5.91 -16.08
C GLN A 240 -4.08 5.04 -15.17
N GLU A 241 -5.18 4.49 -15.70
CA GLU A 241 -6.04 3.59 -14.92
C GLU A 241 -5.31 2.32 -14.50
N LEU A 242 -4.51 1.74 -15.39
CA LEU A 242 -3.68 0.57 -15.05
C LEU A 242 -2.68 0.85 -13.95
N ILE A 243 -1.88 1.91 -14.07
CA ILE A 243 -0.86 2.23 -13.07
C ILE A 243 -1.48 2.63 -11.73
N ASP A 244 -2.70 3.19 -11.74
CA ASP A 244 -3.45 3.51 -10.54
C ASP A 244 -4.09 2.27 -9.91
N GLU A 245 -4.53 1.29 -10.72
CA GLU A 245 -5.02 0.00 -10.19
C GLU A 245 -3.89 -0.78 -9.53
N TRP A 246 -2.69 -0.81 -10.11
CA TRP A 246 -1.49 -1.34 -9.46
C TRP A 246 -1.22 -0.65 -8.11
N ALA A 247 -1.44 0.68 -8.02
CA ALA A 247 -1.28 1.40 -6.77
C ALA A 247 -2.32 1.01 -5.72
N ARG A 248 -3.61 0.98 -6.10
CA ARG A 248 -4.72 0.61 -5.19
C ARG A 248 -4.55 -0.79 -4.62
N GLU A 249 -4.15 -1.72 -5.48
CA GLU A 249 -4.03 -3.13 -5.11
C GLU A 249 -2.77 -3.42 -4.27
N PHE A 250 -1.62 -2.82 -4.64
CA PHE A 250 -0.31 -3.24 -4.14
C PHE A 250 0.45 -2.17 -3.33
N TYR A 251 -0.23 -1.14 -2.81
CA TYR A 251 0.48 -0.19 -1.94
C TYR A 251 1.04 -0.90 -0.70
N LEU A 252 2.22 -0.47 -0.26
CA LEU A 252 3.02 -1.08 0.81
C LEU A 252 3.39 -2.58 0.58
N GLU A 253 3.41 -3.03 -0.67
CA GLU A 253 3.93 -4.36 -1.03
C GLU A 253 5.24 -4.27 -1.84
N GLY A 254 5.96 -3.16 -1.72
CA GLY A 254 7.35 -3.02 -2.22
C GLY A 254 7.51 -2.79 -3.72
N ARG A 255 6.45 -2.69 -4.52
CA ARG A 255 6.55 -2.70 -5.99
C ARG A 255 6.34 -1.37 -6.71
N ARG A 256 5.79 -0.34 -6.05
CA ARG A 256 5.40 0.91 -6.72
C ARG A 256 6.48 1.53 -7.60
N ARG A 257 7.74 1.56 -7.12
CA ARG A 257 8.87 2.09 -7.92
C ARG A 257 9.09 1.29 -9.19
N SER A 258 9.08 -0.04 -9.10
CA SER A 258 9.26 -0.92 -10.26
C SER A 258 8.15 -0.74 -11.29
N ASP A 259 6.90 -0.58 -10.83
CA ASP A 259 5.75 -0.32 -11.70
C ASP A 259 5.91 1.01 -12.42
N LEU A 260 6.23 2.09 -11.72
CA LEU A 260 6.47 3.40 -12.33
C LEU A 260 7.65 3.42 -13.31
N VAL A 261 8.71 2.65 -13.03
CA VAL A 261 9.84 2.48 -13.96
C VAL A 261 9.40 1.74 -15.23
N ARG A 262 8.64 0.64 -15.07
CA ARG A 262 8.12 -0.17 -16.20
C ARG A 262 7.18 0.66 -17.11
N PHE A 263 6.38 1.54 -16.52
CA PHE A 263 5.51 2.46 -17.26
C PHE A 263 6.24 3.70 -17.82
N GLY A 264 7.54 3.86 -17.56
CA GLY A 264 8.31 5.04 -17.98
C GLY A 264 7.88 6.34 -17.27
N MET A 265 7.32 6.21 -16.07
CA MET A 265 6.71 7.31 -15.31
C MET A 265 7.55 7.74 -14.10
N PHE A 266 8.50 6.91 -13.64
CA PHE A 266 9.23 7.18 -12.41
C PHE A 266 10.07 8.46 -12.46
N THR A 267 10.84 8.66 -13.52
CA THR A 267 11.74 9.81 -13.65
C THR A 267 11.18 10.96 -14.48
N THR A 268 10.07 10.74 -15.18
CA THR A 268 9.47 11.72 -16.09
C THR A 268 8.40 12.59 -15.38
N ASN A 269 7.88 13.60 -16.08
CA ASN A 269 6.75 14.41 -15.65
C ASN A 269 5.38 13.79 -15.96
N LYS A 270 5.34 12.58 -16.53
CA LYS A 270 4.08 11.87 -16.84
C LYS A 270 3.31 11.46 -15.58
N TYR A 271 4.01 11.31 -14.46
CA TYR A 271 3.42 10.95 -13.18
C TYR A 271 4.13 11.73 -12.07
N LEU A 272 3.44 12.69 -11.49
CA LEU A 272 3.95 13.54 -10.43
C LEU A 272 3.28 13.20 -9.10
N TRP A 273 4.02 13.37 -8.04
CA TRP A 273 3.54 13.35 -6.66
C TRP A 273 4.22 14.47 -5.89
N ASP A 274 3.62 14.89 -4.80
CA ASP A 274 4.13 15.98 -3.98
C ASP A 274 5.58 15.69 -3.57
N TRP A 275 6.43 16.69 -3.75
CA TRP A 275 7.84 16.65 -3.41
C TRP A 275 8.71 15.70 -4.26
N LYS A 276 8.19 15.12 -5.32
CA LYS A 276 9.05 14.44 -6.31
C LYS A 276 10.13 15.41 -6.81
N GLY A 277 11.38 14.96 -6.74
CA GLY A 277 12.53 15.79 -7.16
C GLY A 277 12.77 17.05 -6.31
N GLY A 278 12.18 17.13 -5.10
CA GLY A 278 12.34 18.26 -4.18
C GLY A 278 11.46 19.47 -4.46
N ALA A 279 10.57 19.39 -5.45
CA ALA A 279 9.61 20.46 -5.76
C ALA A 279 8.23 20.13 -5.16
N MET A 280 7.54 21.11 -4.57
CA MET A 280 6.25 20.93 -3.89
C MET A 280 5.23 20.18 -4.76
N ASN A 281 5.05 20.59 -6.01
CA ASN A 281 4.11 19.95 -6.94
C ASN A 281 4.76 18.81 -7.74
N GLY A 282 5.95 18.40 -7.37
CA GLY A 282 6.71 17.39 -8.07
C GLY A 282 7.37 17.88 -9.38
N THR A 283 8.48 17.28 -9.75
CA THR A 283 9.17 17.53 -11.03
C THR A 283 9.81 16.24 -11.53
N SER A 284 10.19 16.22 -12.81
CA SER A 284 11.01 15.14 -13.35
C SER A 284 12.37 15.10 -12.66
N VAL A 285 12.97 13.93 -12.61
CA VAL A 285 14.34 13.71 -12.09
C VAL A 285 15.20 13.04 -13.15
N ALA A 286 16.50 13.01 -12.92
CA ALA A 286 17.43 12.41 -13.87
C ALA A 286 17.11 10.93 -14.17
N SER A 287 17.21 10.51 -15.42
CA SER A 287 16.82 9.17 -15.89
C SER A 287 17.61 8.04 -15.24
N TYR A 288 18.82 8.31 -14.77
CA TYR A 288 19.62 7.28 -14.11
C TYR A 288 18.99 6.77 -12.81
N TYR A 289 18.09 7.53 -12.18
CA TYR A 289 17.32 7.06 -11.01
C TYR A 289 16.37 5.88 -11.32
N ASN A 290 16.14 5.54 -12.59
CA ASN A 290 15.46 4.29 -12.95
C ASN A 290 16.24 3.03 -12.54
N LYS A 291 17.55 3.13 -12.33
CA LYS A 291 18.40 2.07 -11.78
C LYS A 291 18.79 2.41 -10.34
N TYR A 292 19.20 1.42 -9.59
CA TYR A 292 19.85 1.64 -8.29
C TYR A 292 21.37 1.79 -8.48
N PRO A 293 22.04 2.53 -7.59
CA PRO A 293 23.51 2.47 -7.56
C PRO A 293 23.95 1.07 -7.12
N ILE A 294 25.10 0.64 -7.65
CA ILE A 294 25.75 -0.56 -7.13
C ILE A 294 26.39 -0.19 -5.77
N PRO A 295 26.23 -1.00 -4.72
CA PRO A 295 26.86 -0.73 -3.43
C PRO A 295 28.38 -0.55 -3.57
N VAL A 296 28.93 0.45 -2.87
CA VAL A 296 30.36 0.73 -2.91
C VAL A 296 31.17 -0.48 -2.44
N SER A 297 30.65 -1.25 -1.46
CA SER A 297 31.26 -2.51 -1.02
C SER A 297 31.48 -3.50 -2.15
N ASP A 298 30.49 -3.64 -3.05
CA ASP A 298 30.55 -4.60 -4.14
C ASP A 298 31.58 -4.17 -5.20
N ILE A 299 31.61 -2.86 -5.51
CA ILE A 299 32.62 -2.29 -6.43
C ILE A 299 34.03 -2.47 -5.87
N ASN A 300 34.22 -2.23 -4.58
CA ASN A 300 35.53 -2.38 -3.92
C ASN A 300 35.99 -3.85 -3.88
N ASN A 301 35.07 -4.79 -3.80
CA ASN A 301 35.38 -6.21 -3.75
C ASN A 301 35.55 -6.84 -5.14
N ASN A 302 35.06 -6.20 -6.18
CA ASN A 302 35.15 -6.71 -7.55
C ASN A 302 35.64 -5.62 -8.53
N ARG A 303 36.94 -5.63 -8.85
CA ARG A 303 37.58 -4.67 -9.73
C ARG A 303 37.06 -4.66 -11.18
N ASN A 304 36.26 -5.67 -11.56
CA ASN A 304 35.62 -5.73 -12.87
C ASN A 304 34.25 -5.03 -12.89
N MET A 305 33.76 -4.56 -11.75
CA MET A 305 32.55 -3.79 -11.68
C MET A 305 32.80 -2.30 -11.82
N SER A 306 31.91 -1.64 -12.54
CA SER A 306 31.83 -0.18 -12.62
C SER A 306 30.46 0.28 -12.19
N GLN A 307 30.38 1.46 -11.59
CA GLN A 307 29.13 2.06 -11.16
C GLN A 307 28.19 2.29 -12.35
N ASN A 308 26.90 2.21 -12.12
CA ASN A 308 25.88 2.59 -13.09
C ASN A 308 26.07 4.07 -13.48
N GLU A 309 25.85 4.36 -14.78
CA GLU A 309 25.92 5.72 -15.30
C GLU A 309 25.06 6.70 -14.46
N GLY A 310 25.59 7.88 -14.17
CA GLY A 310 24.93 8.91 -13.37
C GLY A 310 25.20 8.86 -11.86
N TYR A 311 25.72 7.74 -11.36
CA TYR A 311 26.18 7.60 -9.97
C TYR A 311 27.70 7.72 -9.89
N LYS A 312 28.19 8.30 -8.79
CA LYS A 312 29.63 8.50 -8.53
C LYS A 312 30.16 7.46 -7.57
#